data_d4a4de1fe1a4e156e4cf9eb17caec08c
#
_entry.id   d4a4de1fe1a4e156e4cf9eb17caec08c
#
_cell.length_a   1.000
_cell.length_b   1.000
_cell.length_c   1.000
_cell.angle_alpha   90.00
_cell.angle_beta   90.00
_cell.angle_gamma   90.00
#
_symmetry.space_group_name_H-M   'P 1'
#
loop_
_entity.id
_entity.type
_entity.pdbx_description
1 polymer ?
#
loop_
_entity_poly.entity_id
_entity_poly.type
_entity_poly.pdbx_seq_one_letter_code
_entity_poly.pdbx_strand_id
1 'polypeptide(L)'
;MNKAFTREVDRDDEDDEADLESPVLPSGAKNYITAGGYRRLRDELKALLDDERPKIVETVSWAAKNGDRSENGDYLYGKKRLREIDRRIRFLTKRLDLAEVVDSTVHHGNDQVFFGATVRFASDQGEERTIRILGVDEAESARGEVSWVAPIARALLKARVGDEVKLVTPRGVETIEVLEVRYPPPGGEADVVRA
;
A
#
# COMPACT_ATOMS: atom_id res chain seq x y z
N MET A 1 20.47 -48.66 -23.57
CA MET A 1 19.82 -47.46 -24.10
C MET A 1 19.09 -46.79 -22.97
N ASN A 2 19.72 -45.74 -22.41
CA ASN A 2 19.15 -44.96 -21.30
C ASN A 2 18.14 -43.96 -21.87
N LYS A 3 16.87 -44.10 -21.53
CA LYS A 3 15.87 -43.08 -21.77
C LYS A 3 15.99 -42.00 -20.73
N ALA A 4 16.30 -40.82 -21.20
CA ALA A 4 16.44 -39.58 -20.54
C ALA A 4 15.33 -39.34 -19.53
N PHE A 5 15.75 -38.91 -18.38
CA PHE A 5 14.99 -38.18 -17.36
C PHE A 5 14.50 -36.88 -17.98
N THR A 6 13.33 -36.90 -18.58
CA THR A 6 12.66 -35.67 -19.01
C THR A 6 12.16 -34.98 -17.74
N ARG A 7 12.87 -33.95 -17.33
CA ARG A 7 12.42 -32.99 -16.34
C ARG A 7 11.13 -32.39 -16.91
N GLU A 8 9.98 -32.72 -16.35
CA GLU A 8 8.76 -31.96 -16.56
C GLU A 8 9.05 -30.53 -16.06
N VAL A 9 9.28 -29.67 -17.02
CA VAL A 9 9.30 -28.23 -16.77
C VAL A 9 7.84 -27.87 -16.57
N ASP A 10 7.43 -27.69 -15.31
CA ASP A 10 6.15 -27.08 -14.97
C ASP A 10 6.12 -25.72 -15.71
N ARG A 11 5.28 -25.64 -16.77
CA ARG A 11 5.05 -24.41 -17.53
C ARG A 11 4.34 -23.33 -16.75
N ASP A 12 4.14 -23.56 -15.44
CA ASP A 12 3.52 -22.60 -14.50
C ASP A 12 4.50 -21.54 -13.99
N ASP A 13 5.81 -21.63 -14.34
CA ASP A 13 6.82 -20.68 -13.84
C ASP A 13 6.88 -19.35 -14.63
N GLU A 14 6.19 -19.24 -15.77
CA GLU A 14 6.22 -18.03 -16.62
C GLU A 14 5.23 -16.94 -16.18
N ASP A 15 4.23 -17.25 -15.33
CA ASP A 15 3.26 -16.26 -14.81
C ASP A 15 3.69 -15.57 -13.50
N ASP A 16 4.87 -15.88 -12.97
CA ASP A 16 5.34 -15.36 -11.68
C ASP A 16 5.90 -13.91 -11.74
N GLU A 17 6.02 -13.33 -12.94
CA GLU A 17 6.53 -11.95 -13.11
C GLU A 17 5.45 -10.85 -13.17
N ALA A 18 4.17 -11.17 -13.04
CA ALA A 18 3.19 -10.14 -12.79
C ALA A 18 3.44 -9.59 -11.37
N ASP A 19 4.41 -8.68 -11.26
CA ASP A 19 4.55 -7.80 -10.10
C ASP A 19 3.14 -7.28 -9.80
N LEU A 20 2.67 -7.49 -8.57
CA LEU A 20 1.54 -6.74 -8.04
C LEU A 20 1.84 -5.31 -8.46
N GLU A 21 0.98 -4.67 -9.25
CA GLU A 21 1.17 -3.30 -9.73
C GLU A 21 1.47 -2.43 -8.50
N SER A 22 2.76 -2.37 -8.18
CA SER A 22 3.23 -1.54 -7.10
C SER A 22 2.99 -0.12 -7.53
N PRO A 23 2.27 0.70 -6.76
CA PRO A 23 2.13 2.11 -7.09
C PRO A 23 3.53 2.66 -7.34
N VAL A 24 3.75 3.14 -8.57
CA VAL A 24 5.07 3.51 -9.05
C VAL A 24 5.52 4.77 -8.31
N LEU A 25 6.50 4.63 -7.44
CA LEU A 25 7.21 5.78 -6.92
C LEU A 25 7.98 6.45 -8.07
N PRO A 26 7.96 7.80 -8.17
CA PRO A 26 8.84 8.51 -9.09
C PRO A 26 10.29 8.07 -8.89
N SER A 27 11.05 7.94 -9.98
CA SER A 27 12.47 7.54 -9.91
C SER A 27 13.25 8.43 -8.94
N GLY A 28 13.93 7.82 -7.97
CA GLY A 28 14.68 8.53 -6.92
C GLY A 28 13.82 9.10 -5.78
N ALA A 29 12.51 8.92 -5.78
CA ALA A 29 11.66 9.33 -4.67
C ALA A 29 11.81 8.36 -3.49
N LYS A 30 11.83 8.93 -2.29
CA LYS A 30 11.86 8.17 -1.04
C LYS A 30 10.50 7.52 -0.77
N ASN A 31 10.51 6.33 -0.20
CA ASN A 31 9.28 5.64 0.21
C ASN A 31 8.85 6.10 1.62
N TYR A 32 8.26 7.29 1.70
CA TYR A 32 7.75 7.80 2.97
C TYR A 32 6.56 7.00 3.47
N ILE A 33 6.55 6.70 4.76
CA ILE A 33 5.48 5.98 5.44
C ILE A 33 5.32 6.51 6.87
N THR A 34 4.10 6.48 7.42
CA THR A 34 3.88 6.79 8.83
C THR A 34 4.33 5.64 9.73
N ALA A 35 4.61 5.92 11.00
CA ALA A 35 4.92 4.88 11.98
C ALA A 35 3.78 3.85 12.12
N GLY A 36 2.52 4.29 12.00
CA GLY A 36 1.34 3.42 11.98
C GLY A 36 1.29 2.53 10.76
N GLY A 37 1.51 3.10 9.56
CA GLY A 37 1.57 2.35 8.31
C GLY A 37 2.69 1.32 8.31
N TYR A 38 3.89 1.69 8.75
CA TYR A 38 5.01 0.78 8.87
C TYR A 38 4.68 -0.41 9.80
N ARG A 39 4.07 -0.16 10.97
CA ARG A 39 3.65 -1.23 11.88
C ARG A 39 2.65 -2.16 11.22
N ARG A 40 1.62 -1.64 10.53
CA ARG A 40 0.61 -2.48 9.83
C ARG A 40 1.26 -3.41 8.81
N LEU A 41 2.13 -2.88 7.94
CA LEU A 41 2.81 -3.70 6.92
C LEU A 41 3.74 -4.76 7.54
N ARG A 42 4.46 -4.39 8.60
CA ARG A 42 5.32 -5.32 9.34
C ARG A 42 4.52 -6.43 10.02
N ASP A 43 3.39 -6.09 10.64
CA ASP A 43 2.55 -7.05 11.33
C ASP A 43 1.84 -7.98 10.34
N GLU A 44 1.47 -7.48 9.14
CA GLU A 44 1.00 -8.30 8.02
C GLU A 44 2.10 -9.28 7.55
N LEU A 45 3.31 -8.79 7.32
CA LEU A 45 4.44 -9.64 6.95
C LEU A 45 4.67 -10.75 7.97
N LYS A 46 4.62 -10.40 9.25
CA LYS A 46 4.79 -11.37 10.34
C LYS A 46 3.66 -12.41 10.34
N ALA A 47 2.41 -12.01 10.19
CA ALA A 47 1.27 -12.93 10.13
C ALA A 47 1.38 -13.90 8.93
N LEU A 48 1.83 -13.41 7.78
CA LEU A 48 2.07 -14.26 6.60
C LEU A 48 3.18 -15.28 6.84
N LEU A 49 4.31 -14.88 7.45
CA LEU A 49 5.47 -15.75 7.70
C LEU A 49 5.22 -16.78 8.81
N ASP A 50 4.64 -16.33 9.91
CA ASP A 50 4.56 -17.13 11.15
C ASP A 50 3.29 -17.98 11.22
N ASP A 51 2.21 -17.57 10.54
CA ASP A 51 0.90 -18.22 10.67
C ASP A 51 0.34 -18.75 9.35
N GLU A 52 0.11 -17.91 8.35
CA GLU A 52 -0.62 -18.31 7.16
C GLU A 52 0.19 -19.26 6.26
N ARG A 53 1.43 -18.88 5.95
CA ARG A 53 2.31 -19.69 5.10
C ARG A 53 2.55 -21.11 5.65
N PRO A 54 2.90 -21.31 6.93
CA PRO A 54 3.06 -22.65 7.51
C PRO A 54 1.82 -23.52 7.39
N LYS A 55 0.62 -22.96 7.66
CA LYS A 55 -0.65 -23.69 7.55
C LYS A 55 -0.92 -24.16 6.11
N ILE A 56 -0.67 -23.29 5.12
CA ILE A 56 -0.87 -23.67 3.73
C ILE A 56 0.16 -24.72 3.29
N VAL A 57 1.42 -24.61 3.71
CA VAL A 57 2.46 -25.62 3.45
C VAL A 57 2.05 -26.98 4.01
N GLU A 58 1.52 -27.04 5.23
CA GLU A 58 1.02 -28.28 5.83
C GLU A 58 -0.14 -28.87 5.01
N THR A 59 -1.12 -28.03 4.62
CA THR A 59 -2.26 -28.45 3.78
C THR A 59 -1.80 -29.02 2.45
N VAL A 60 -0.89 -28.33 1.75
CA VAL A 60 -0.33 -28.77 0.48
C VAL A 60 0.44 -30.09 0.63
N SER A 61 1.22 -30.19 1.70
CA SER A 61 1.99 -31.42 1.99
C SER A 61 1.08 -32.61 2.26
N TRP A 62 -0.01 -32.40 3.00
CA TRP A 62 -1.03 -33.41 3.26
C TRP A 62 -1.74 -33.83 1.98
N ALA A 63 -2.21 -32.88 1.19
CA ALA A 63 -2.89 -33.13 -0.07
C ALA A 63 -1.99 -33.88 -1.07
N ALA A 64 -0.69 -33.56 -1.14
CA ALA A 64 0.28 -34.26 -1.98
C ALA A 64 0.49 -35.73 -1.64
N LYS A 65 0.15 -36.16 -0.43
CA LYS A 65 0.25 -37.54 0.05
C LYS A 65 -1.01 -38.37 -0.22
N ASN A 66 -2.17 -37.70 -0.45
CA ASN A 66 -3.50 -38.32 -0.46
C ASN A 66 -4.16 -38.36 -1.84
N GLY A 67 -3.39 -38.64 -2.91
CA GLY A 67 -3.95 -38.82 -4.24
C GLY A 67 -3.05 -38.34 -5.39
N ASP A 68 -3.60 -38.40 -6.61
CA ASP A 68 -2.93 -37.84 -7.79
C ASP A 68 -2.90 -36.31 -7.68
N ARG A 69 -1.69 -35.75 -7.75
CA ARG A 69 -1.47 -34.29 -7.57
C ARG A 69 -2.17 -33.48 -8.65
N SER A 70 -2.29 -34.03 -9.86
CA SER A 70 -2.89 -33.32 -10.99
C SER A 70 -4.42 -33.20 -10.90
N GLU A 71 -5.08 -34.12 -10.18
CA GLU A 71 -6.53 -34.14 -10.01
C GLU A 71 -6.98 -33.68 -8.60
N ASN A 72 -6.04 -33.45 -7.69
CA ASN A 72 -6.33 -33.05 -6.33
C ASN A 72 -6.52 -31.52 -6.24
N GLY A 73 -7.78 -31.10 -6.16
CA GLY A 73 -8.17 -29.68 -6.07
C GLY A 73 -7.53 -28.94 -4.89
N ASP A 74 -7.41 -29.61 -3.73
CA ASP A 74 -6.80 -29.00 -2.53
C ASP A 74 -5.30 -28.74 -2.73
N TYR A 75 -4.61 -29.66 -3.44
CA TYR A 75 -3.21 -29.48 -3.80
C TYR A 75 -3.02 -28.30 -4.75
N LEU A 76 -3.81 -28.20 -5.81
CA LEU A 76 -3.72 -27.12 -6.80
C LEU A 76 -4.06 -25.76 -6.19
N TYR A 77 -5.16 -25.71 -5.42
CA TYR A 77 -5.55 -24.48 -4.71
C TYR A 77 -4.49 -24.04 -3.69
N GLY A 78 -3.99 -24.97 -2.89
CA GLY A 78 -2.96 -24.68 -1.91
C GLY A 78 -1.66 -24.19 -2.54
N LYS A 79 -1.21 -24.78 -3.67
CA LYS A 79 -0.05 -24.29 -4.44
C LYS A 79 -0.28 -22.85 -4.94
N LYS A 80 -1.47 -22.57 -5.49
CA LYS A 80 -1.80 -21.22 -5.94
C LYS A 80 -1.74 -20.23 -4.77
N ARG A 81 -2.38 -20.56 -3.64
CA ARG A 81 -2.38 -19.71 -2.44
C ARG A 81 -0.97 -19.48 -1.91
N LEU A 82 -0.13 -20.52 -1.89
CA LEU A 82 1.26 -20.40 -1.45
C LEU A 82 2.05 -19.41 -2.31
N ARG A 83 1.89 -19.46 -3.64
CA ARG A 83 2.51 -18.50 -4.56
C ARG A 83 2.06 -17.06 -4.29
N GLU A 84 0.75 -16.85 -4.03
CA GLU A 84 0.22 -15.52 -3.65
C GLU A 84 0.84 -15.00 -2.35
N ILE A 85 0.93 -15.86 -1.32
CA ILE A 85 1.56 -15.52 -0.04
C ILE A 85 3.03 -15.18 -0.25
N ASP A 86 3.80 -16.00 -0.97
CA ASP A 86 5.22 -15.78 -1.22
C ASP A 86 5.46 -14.49 -2.02
N ARG A 87 4.58 -14.17 -2.98
CA ARG A 87 4.60 -12.89 -3.70
C ARG A 87 4.34 -11.70 -2.77
N ARG A 88 3.35 -11.81 -1.89
CA ARG A 88 3.03 -10.76 -0.91
C ARG A 88 4.16 -10.56 0.09
N ILE A 89 4.79 -11.64 0.58
CA ILE A 89 5.96 -11.59 1.45
C ILE A 89 7.11 -10.83 0.77
N ARG A 90 7.46 -11.19 -0.47
CA ARG A 90 8.52 -10.49 -1.24
C ARG A 90 8.20 -9.01 -1.41
N PHE A 91 6.96 -8.67 -1.74
CA PHE A 91 6.51 -7.28 -1.85
C PHE A 91 6.70 -6.54 -0.53
N LEU A 92 6.13 -7.04 0.57
CA LEU A 92 6.20 -6.39 1.89
C LEU A 92 7.65 -6.22 2.37
N THR A 93 8.49 -7.24 2.21
CA THR A 93 9.91 -7.17 2.56
C THR A 93 10.59 -6.04 1.81
N LYS A 94 10.46 -6.00 0.48
CA LYS A 94 11.06 -4.96 -0.35
C LYS A 94 10.56 -3.55 0.03
N ARG A 95 9.25 -3.40 0.31
CA ARG A 95 8.66 -2.09 0.66
C ARG A 95 9.10 -1.62 2.03
N LEU A 96 9.19 -2.52 3.02
CA LEU A 96 9.67 -2.20 4.37
C LEU A 96 11.16 -1.85 4.39
N ASP A 97 11.98 -2.55 3.59
CA ASP A 97 13.42 -2.26 3.46
C ASP A 97 13.69 -0.87 2.88
N LEU A 98 12.81 -0.39 1.98
CA LEU A 98 12.92 0.93 1.35
C LEU A 98 12.19 2.03 2.13
N ALA A 99 11.43 1.68 3.17
CA ALA A 99 10.58 2.61 3.89
C ALA A 99 11.38 3.61 4.72
N GLU A 100 11.03 4.90 4.58
CA GLU A 100 11.50 5.98 5.43
C GLU A 100 10.35 6.44 6.33
N VAL A 101 10.42 6.09 7.62
CA VAL A 101 9.37 6.42 8.58
C VAL A 101 9.42 7.90 8.92
N VAL A 102 8.30 8.59 8.70
CA VAL A 102 8.13 10.03 8.98
C VAL A 102 7.17 10.23 10.14
N ASP A 103 7.62 10.99 11.13
CA ASP A 103 6.77 11.44 12.24
C ASP A 103 6.07 12.74 11.88
N SER A 104 4.78 12.68 11.57
CA SER A 104 3.98 13.85 11.24
C SER A 104 3.50 14.63 12.47
N THR A 105 3.67 14.08 13.68
CA THR A 105 3.26 14.77 14.93
C THR A 105 4.10 16.00 15.20
N VAL A 106 5.32 16.10 14.66
CA VAL A 106 6.19 17.28 14.73
C VAL A 106 5.56 18.52 14.10
N HIS A 107 4.57 18.34 13.23
CA HIS A 107 3.83 19.43 12.59
C HIS A 107 2.52 19.78 13.31
N HIS A 108 2.25 19.21 14.49
CA HIS A 108 1.03 19.51 15.24
C HIS A 108 0.88 21.02 15.49
N GLY A 109 -0.30 21.55 15.14
CA GLY A 109 -0.58 23.00 15.22
C GLY A 109 -0.04 23.83 14.05
N ASN A 110 0.61 23.23 13.06
CA ASN A 110 1.07 23.91 11.84
C ASN A 110 -0.10 24.08 10.85
N ASP A 111 -0.18 25.22 10.19
CA ASP A 111 -1.15 25.58 9.16
C ASP A 111 -0.70 25.22 7.73
N GLN A 112 0.54 24.73 7.58
CA GLN A 112 1.12 24.36 6.29
C GLN A 112 1.01 22.85 6.04
N VAL A 113 0.73 22.50 4.79
CA VAL A 113 0.54 21.10 4.35
C VAL A 113 1.87 20.40 4.12
N PHE A 114 2.16 19.36 4.89
CA PHE A 114 3.26 18.42 4.73
C PHE A 114 2.75 16.98 4.70
N PHE A 115 3.64 16.01 4.59
CA PHE A 115 3.33 14.59 4.72
C PHE A 115 2.65 14.29 6.08
N GLY A 116 1.59 13.48 6.04
CA GLY A 116 0.80 13.11 7.22
C GLY A 116 -0.31 14.09 7.58
N ALA A 117 -0.44 15.22 6.85
CA ALA A 117 -1.51 16.19 7.06
C ALA A 117 -2.88 15.62 6.70
N THR A 118 -3.89 15.97 7.49
CA THR A 118 -5.30 15.92 7.12
C THR A 118 -5.71 17.31 6.67
N VAL A 119 -6.13 17.43 5.41
CA VAL A 119 -6.43 18.71 4.75
C VAL A 119 -7.90 18.75 4.36
N ARG A 120 -8.64 19.78 4.79
CA ARG A 120 -9.96 20.11 4.29
C ARG A 120 -9.81 21.26 3.29
N PHE A 121 -10.37 21.09 2.12
CA PHE A 121 -10.32 22.07 1.04
C PHE A 121 -11.67 22.18 0.34
N ALA A 122 -11.92 23.30 -0.34
CA ALA A 122 -13.10 23.52 -1.17
C ALA A 122 -12.70 23.67 -2.64
N SER A 123 -13.54 23.18 -3.55
CA SER A 123 -13.42 23.46 -4.97
C SER A 123 -14.02 24.84 -5.30
N ASP A 124 -13.77 25.35 -6.50
CA ASP A 124 -14.40 26.56 -7.04
C ASP A 124 -15.94 26.46 -7.15
N GLN A 125 -16.50 25.23 -7.08
CA GLN A 125 -17.93 24.96 -7.03
C GLN A 125 -18.49 24.92 -5.60
N GLY A 126 -17.66 25.13 -4.59
CA GLY A 126 -18.04 25.10 -3.17
C GLY A 126 -18.16 23.68 -2.58
N GLU A 127 -17.73 22.64 -3.30
CA GLU A 127 -17.67 21.29 -2.74
C GLU A 127 -16.51 21.15 -1.77
N GLU A 128 -16.79 20.85 -0.51
CA GLU A 128 -15.77 20.57 0.49
C GLU A 128 -15.40 19.10 0.53
N ARG A 129 -14.11 18.84 0.64
CA ARG A 129 -13.54 17.47 0.79
C ARG A 129 -12.44 17.48 1.84
N THR A 130 -12.32 16.34 2.51
CA THR A 130 -11.23 16.11 3.46
C THR A 130 -10.42 14.91 3.00
N ILE A 131 -9.10 15.08 2.92
CA ILE A 131 -8.17 14.00 2.60
C ILE A 131 -7.06 13.95 3.62
N ARG A 132 -6.43 12.79 3.74
CA ARG A 132 -5.21 12.60 4.50
C ARG A 132 -4.08 12.19 3.58
N ILE A 133 -2.94 12.88 3.65
CA ILE A 133 -1.78 12.65 2.78
C ILE A 133 -0.85 11.64 3.46
N LEU A 134 -0.70 10.47 2.88
CA LEU A 134 0.04 9.34 3.43
C LEU A 134 1.04 8.75 2.44
N GLY A 135 1.74 7.70 2.87
CA GLY A 135 2.63 6.92 2.02
C GLY A 135 1.89 6.14 0.93
N VAL A 136 2.62 5.78 -0.11
CA VAL A 136 2.09 5.03 -1.26
C VAL A 136 1.55 3.67 -0.86
N ASP A 137 2.19 3.03 0.14
CA ASP A 137 1.87 1.66 0.58
C ASP A 137 0.81 1.60 1.67
N GLU A 138 0.41 2.75 2.22
CA GLU A 138 -0.50 2.80 3.36
C GLU A 138 -1.83 3.52 3.08
N ALA A 139 -1.91 4.29 2.00
CA ALA A 139 -3.09 5.09 1.67
C ALA A 139 -4.24 4.23 1.16
N GLU A 140 -5.42 4.35 1.80
CA GLU A 140 -6.66 3.68 1.41
C GLU A 140 -7.69 4.72 0.94
N SER A 141 -7.98 4.76 -0.38
CA SER A 141 -8.91 5.74 -0.95
C SER A 141 -10.32 5.68 -0.34
N ALA A 142 -10.76 4.51 0.10
CA ALA A 142 -12.06 4.35 0.77
C ALA A 142 -12.15 5.10 2.11
N ARG A 143 -11.01 5.47 2.71
CA ARG A 143 -10.92 6.23 3.96
C ARG A 143 -10.59 7.71 3.73
N GLY A 144 -10.65 8.20 2.48
CA GLY A 144 -10.21 9.55 2.15
C GLY A 144 -8.69 9.74 2.25
N GLU A 145 -7.93 8.64 2.27
CA GLU A 145 -6.48 8.68 2.31
C GLU A 145 -5.92 8.72 0.89
N VAL A 146 -4.93 9.56 0.66
CA VAL A 146 -4.29 9.73 -0.65
C VAL A 146 -2.79 9.62 -0.52
N SER A 147 -2.18 8.99 -1.52
CA SER A 147 -0.73 8.94 -1.60
C SER A 147 -0.14 10.34 -1.82
N TRP A 148 0.97 10.65 -1.16
CA TRP A 148 1.68 11.91 -1.31
C TRP A 148 2.16 12.19 -2.74
N VAL A 149 2.27 11.16 -3.61
CA VAL A 149 2.60 11.30 -5.04
C VAL A 149 1.37 11.58 -5.91
N ALA A 150 0.16 11.43 -5.37
CA ALA A 150 -1.08 11.70 -6.11
C ALA A 150 -1.17 13.18 -6.54
N PRO A 151 -1.79 13.49 -7.69
CA PRO A 151 -1.89 14.85 -8.19
C PRO A 151 -2.47 15.84 -7.18
N ILE A 152 -3.54 15.44 -6.46
CA ILE A 152 -4.18 16.26 -5.43
C ILE A 152 -3.22 16.55 -4.26
N ALA A 153 -2.51 15.54 -3.77
CA ALA A 153 -1.55 15.71 -2.69
C ALA A 153 -0.40 16.63 -3.12
N ARG A 154 0.12 16.44 -4.33
CA ARG A 154 1.19 17.29 -4.88
C ARG A 154 0.77 18.74 -5.07
N ALA A 155 -0.51 19.00 -5.41
CA ALA A 155 -1.05 20.36 -5.52
C ALA A 155 -1.13 21.04 -4.14
N LEU A 156 -1.53 20.29 -3.11
CA LEU A 156 -1.70 20.80 -1.74
C LEU A 156 -0.40 20.91 -0.94
N LEU A 157 0.61 20.08 -1.23
CA LEU A 157 1.87 20.08 -0.46
C LEU A 157 2.53 21.46 -0.49
N LYS A 158 2.90 21.96 0.70
CA LYS A 158 3.49 23.28 1.00
C LYS A 158 2.50 24.45 1.00
N ALA A 159 1.25 24.26 0.58
CA ALA A 159 0.20 25.27 0.71
C ALA A 159 -0.15 25.50 2.18
N ARG A 160 -0.74 26.64 2.50
CA ARG A 160 -1.21 27.02 3.84
C ARG A 160 -2.72 27.21 3.84
N VAL A 161 -3.30 27.26 5.02
CA VAL A 161 -4.71 27.64 5.19
C VAL A 161 -4.96 29.00 4.53
N GLY A 162 -5.99 29.08 3.68
CA GLY A 162 -6.35 30.27 2.87
C GLY A 162 -5.66 30.33 1.51
N ASP A 163 -4.73 29.44 1.19
CA ASP A 163 -4.10 29.40 -0.14
C ASP A 163 -5.04 28.76 -1.17
N GLU A 164 -5.05 29.35 -2.37
CA GLU A 164 -5.64 28.76 -3.58
C GLU A 164 -4.57 28.02 -4.39
N VAL A 165 -4.81 26.77 -4.72
CA VAL A 165 -3.89 25.95 -5.52
C VAL A 165 -4.61 25.36 -6.75
N LYS A 166 -3.86 25.16 -7.83
CA LYS A 166 -4.36 24.59 -9.07
C LYS A 166 -4.19 23.07 -9.07
N LEU A 167 -5.30 22.36 -9.19
CA LEU A 167 -5.35 20.92 -9.34
C LEU A 167 -5.58 20.56 -10.81
N VAL A 168 -4.63 19.82 -11.40
CA VAL A 168 -4.79 19.29 -12.75
C VAL A 168 -5.52 17.95 -12.67
N THR A 169 -6.72 17.89 -13.26
CA THR A 169 -7.55 16.69 -13.36
C THR A 169 -7.73 16.27 -14.82
N PRO A 170 -8.17 15.04 -15.10
CA PRO A 170 -8.52 14.63 -16.47
C PRO A 170 -9.65 15.48 -17.10
N ARG A 171 -10.45 16.18 -16.30
CA ARG A 171 -11.55 17.05 -16.72
C ARG A 171 -11.11 18.50 -16.98
N GLY A 172 -9.89 18.86 -16.57
CA GLY A 172 -9.35 20.22 -16.69
C GLY A 172 -8.58 20.66 -15.45
N VAL A 173 -8.33 21.93 -15.35
CA VAL A 173 -7.67 22.56 -14.20
C VAL A 173 -8.76 23.14 -13.30
N GLU A 174 -8.78 22.69 -12.06
CA GLU A 174 -9.68 23.19 -11.01
C GLU A 174 -8.86 24.03 -10.02
N THR A 175 -9.46 25.08 -9.47
CA THR A 175 -8.87 25.81 -8.33
C THR A 175 -9.50 25.29 -7.06
N ILE A 176 -8.66 24.97 -6.07
CA ILE A 176 -9.09 24.52 -4.75
C ILE A 176 -8.48 25.41 -3.68
N GLU A 177 -9.26 25.75 -2.65
CA GLU A 177 -8.84 26.55 -1.50
C GLU A 177 -8.62 25.67 -0.30
N VAL A 178 -7.49 25.83 0.42
CA VAL A 178 -7.17 25.12 1.66
C VAL A 178 -7.93 25.76 2.81
N LEU A 179 -8.90 25.05 3.38
CA LEU A 179 -9.72 25.56 4.48
C LEU A 179 -9.14 25.23 5.87
N GLU A 180 -8.52 24.04 6.00
CA GLU A 180 -8.01 23.57 7.27
C GLU A 180 -6.88 22.56 7.08
N VAL A 181 -5.87 22.64 7.95
CA VAL A 181 -4.76 21.67 8.02
C VAL A 181 -4.66 21.14 9.44
N ARG A 182 -4.70 19.83 9.60
CA ARG A 182 -4.58 19.15 10.89
C ARG A 182 -3.51 18.07 10.85
N TYR A 183 -2.87 17.88 12.02
CA TYR A 183 -1.91 16.80 12.27
C TYR A 183 -2.27 16.07 13.55
N PRO A 184 -1.87 14.77 13.67
CA PRO A 184 -2.05 14.04 14.92
C PRO A 184 -1.28 14.74 16.07
N PRO A 185 -1.81 14.71 17.31
CA PRO A 185 -1.11 15.26 18.47
C PRO A 185 0.15 14.42 18.78
N PRO A 186 1.15 15.02 19.44
CA PRO A 186 2.32 14.27 19.93
C PRO A 186 1.89 13.08 20.79
N GLY A 187 2.40 11.87 20.47
CA GLY A 187 2.02 10.64 21.16
C GLY A 187 0.65 10.06 20.80
N GLY A 188 -0.12 10.71 19.91
CA GLY A 188 -1.37 10.21 19.37
C GLY A 188 -1.13 9.23 18.23
N GLU A 189 -1.77 8.07 18.26
CA GLU A 189 -1.97 7.28 17.04
C GLU A 189 -2.86 8.11 16.11
N ALA A 190 -2.49 8.11 14.83
CA ALA A 190 -3.22 8.83 13.81
C ALA A 190 -4.69 8.40 13.81
N ASP A 191 -5.57 9.26 14.27
CA ASP A 191 -7.00 9.02 14.32
C ASP A 191 -7.54 8.64 12.94
N VAL A 192 -8.24 7.53 12.91
CA VAL A 192 -9.10 7.11 11.80
C VAL A 192 -10.07 8.25 11.53
N VAL A 193 -10.07 8.77 10.30
CA VAL A 193 -11.09 9.71 9.84
C VAL A 193 -12.46 9.06 10.07
N ARG A 194 -13.16 9.48 11.13
CA ARG A 194 -14.57 9.11 11.31
C ARG A 194 -15.38 9.96 10.33
N ALA A 195 -16.04 9.26 9.41
CA ALA A 195 -17.07 9.83 8.55
C ALA A 195 -18.24 10.37 9.37
#